data_2117d16c829da837eeab47bbe6c15993
#
_entry.id   2117d16c829da837eeab47bbe6c15993
#
_cell.length_a   1.000
_cell.length_b   1.000
_cell.length_c   1.000
_cell.angle_alpha   90.00
_cell.angle_beta   90.00
_cell.angle_gamma   90.00
#
_symmetry.space_group_name_H-M   'P 1'
#
loop_
_entity.id
_entity.type
_entity.pdbx_description
1 polymer ?
#
loop_
_entity_poly.entity_id
_entity_poly.type
_entity_poly.pdbx_seq_one_letter_code
_entity_poly.pdbx_strand_id
1 'polypeptide(L)'
;IAALDPIMKQIRLEAEKGKPVLGICNGAQILVESGLVPGLDNHRLGIALTDNKRVKNGHVVGVGYYNTWANLKISVPPNRCAFTRHLNTDDFINIPLAHGEGRFILPNELLEKMIANDQTVYRYCNDAGSVVDEFPTNPNGSMYNLAAVCNPTGNVMAMMPHPERTKNGDSIFSSMKDFIENGNPITNHFLSFDRPHYEVEDYDPNPEATEWVIDMIITDNEAASVHSVLGQLEY
;
A
#
# COMPACT_ATOMS: atom_id res chain seq x y z
N ILE A 1 11.52 4.87 -9.94
CA ILE A 1 12.50 5.97 -10.04
C ILE A 1 12.56 6.73 -8.73
N ALA A 2 11.45 7.28 -8.21
CA ALA A 2 11.46 8.09 -6.98
C ALA A 2 12.01 7.34 -5.75
N ALA A 3 11.74 6.04 -5.61
CA ALA A 3 12.27 5.22 -4.52
C ALA A 3 13.80 5.09 -4.54
N LEU A 4 14.44 5.34 -5.66
CA LEU A 4 15.89 5.32 -5.85
C LEU A 4 16.53 6.71 -5.78
N ASP A 5 15.73 7.76 -5.65
CA ASP A 5 16.21 9.14 -5.58
C ASP A 5 16.98 9.38 -4.26
N PRO A 6 18.07 10.14 -4.27
CA PRO A 6 18.83 10.50 -3.06
C PRO A 6 17.98 11.11 -1.94
N ILE A 7 16.88 11.80 -2.26
CA ILE A 7 15.93 12.34 -1.27
C ILE A 7 15.32 11.25 -0.38
N MET A 8 15.15 10.03 -0.89
CA MET A 8 14.61 8.93 -0.11
C MET A 8 15.51 8.53 1.05
N LYS A 9 16.84 8.68 0.90
CA LYS A 9 17.77 8.47 2.01
C LYS A 9 17.49 9.47 3.15
N GLN A 10 17.22 10.73 2.81
CA GLN A 10 16.88 11.74 3.81
C GLN A 10 15.51 11.46 4.45
N ILE A 11 14.51 11.08 3.66
CA ILE A 11 13.18 10.72 4.18
C ILE A 11 13.28 9.54 5.16
N ARG A 12 14.06 8.51 4.86
CA ARG A 12 14.31 7.38 5.75
C ARG A 12 14.93 7.84 7.08
N LEU A 13 15.99 8.64 7.01
CA LEU A 13 16.65 9.18 8.19
C LEU A 13 15.71 10.01 9.08
N GLU A 14 14.83 10.81 8.48
CA GLU A 14 13.87 11.61 9.23
C GLU A 14 12.72 10.75 9.80
N ALA A 15 12.28 9.74 9.07
CA ALA A 15 11.32 8.75 9.56
C ALA A 15 11.86 7.95 10.75
N GLU A 16 13.12 7.51 10.69
CA GLU A 16 13.81 6.82 11.79
C GLU A 16 13.95 7.69 13.05
N LYS A 17 14.03 9.00 12.88
CA LYS A 17 13.99 9.97 13.99
C LYS A 17 12.57 10.20 14.56
N GLY A 18 11.57 9.50 14.01
CA GLY A 18 10.19 9.59 14.46
C GLY A 18 9.35 10.69 13.80
N LYS A 19 9.84 11.38 12.78
CA LYS A 19 9.02 12.35 12.05
C LYS A 19 7.88 11.65 11.31
N PRO A 20 6.66 12.20 11.33
CA PRO A 20 5.54 11.64 10.61
C PRO A 20 5.73 11.84 9.10
N VAL A 21 5.48 10.76 8.34
CA VAL A 21 5.54 10.76 6.86
C VAL A 21 4.24 10.15 6.34
N LEU A 22 3.49 10.93 5.57
CA LEU A 22 2.27 10.50 4.90
C LEU A 22 2.49 10.41 3.39
N GLY A 23 2.41 9.21 2.84
CA GLY A 23 2.41 8.98 1.40
C GLY A 23 0.99 8.79 0.89
N ILE A 24 0.54 9.66 -0.02
CA ILE A 24 -0.81 9.64 -0.60
C ILE A 24 -0.71 9.24 -2.07
N CYS A 25 -1.53 8.27 -2.50
CA CYS A 25 -1.61 7.78 -3.87
C CYS A 25 -0.21 7.38 -4.42
N ASN A 26 0.37 8.13 -5.35
CA ASN A 26 1.75 7.91 -5.81
C ASN A 26 2.77 7.96 -4.66
N GLY A 27 2.56 8.80 -3.64
CA GLY A 27 3.37 8.81 -2.43
C GLY A 27 3.31 7.49 -1.65
N ALA A 28 2.14 6.83 -1.61
CA ALA A 28 2.00 5.51 -1.01
C ALA A 28 2.79 4.45 -1.78
N GLN A 29 2.74 4.48 -3.10
CA GLN A 29 3.55 3.60 -3.97
C GLN A 29 5.05 3.76 -3.67
N ILE A 30 5.53 5.01 -3.56
CA ILE A 30 6.94 5.29 -3.23
C ILE A 30 7.32 4.73 -1.85
N LEU A 31 6.47 4.91 -0.83
CA LEU A 31 6.74 4.39 0.52
C LEU A 31 6.77 2.86 0.56
N VAL A 32 5.89 2.20 -0.20
CA VAL A 32 5.86 0.75 -0.33
C VAL A 32 7.11 0.25 -1.06
N GLU A 33 7.45 0.84 -2.22
CA GLU A 33 8.62 0.46 -3.01
C GLU A 33 9.97 0.79 -2.32
N SER A 34 9.97 1.75 -1.40
CA SER A 34 11.16 2.06 -0.61
C SER A 34 11.34 1.13 0.60
N GLY A 35 10.35 0.28 0.91
CA GLY A 35 10.34 -0.59 2.09
C GLY A 35 10.09 0.13 3.42
N LEU A 36 9.81 1.45 3.42
CA LEU A 36 9.41 2.19 4.62
C LEU A 36 8.08 1.67 5.18
N VAL A 37 7.22 1.16 4.33
CA VAL A 37 6.01 0.41 4.65
C VAL A 37 6.10 -0.94 3.92
N PRO A 38 5.92 -2.07 4.59
CA PRO A 38 5.45 -2.29 5.95
C PRO A 38 6.52 -2.15 7.06
N GLY A 39 7.74 -1.75 6.74
CA GLY A 39 8.82 -1.55 7.71
C GLY A 39 9.48 -2.86 8.16
N LEU A 40 9.80 -3.73 7.19
CA LEU A 40 10.58 -4.94 7.44
C LEU A 40 12.06 -4.62 7.67
N ASP A 41 12.77 -5.55 8.29
CA ASP A 41 14.21 -5.47 8.49
C ASP A 41 14.95 -5.09 7.20
N ASN A 42 15.87 -4.15 7.28
CA ASN A 42 16.64 -3.61 6.15
C ASN A 42 15.76 -3.00 5.04
N HIS A 43 14.57 -2.52 5.37
CA HIS A 43 13.61 -1.98 4.40
C HIS A 43 13.30 -2.94 3.24
N ARG A 44 13.23 -4.24 3.52
CA ARG A 44 12.85 -5.24 2.52
C ARG A 44 11.42 -5.01 2.04
N LEU A 45 11.18 -5.28 0.76
CA LEU A 45 9.85 -5.21 0.19
C LEU A 45 8.98 -6.34 0.72
N GLY A 46 7.78 -6.02 1.17
CA GLY A 46 6.80 -6.98 1.69
C GLY A 46 5.40 -6.79 1.12
N ILE A 47 5.13 -5.61 0.56
CA ILE A 47 3.84 -5.24 -0.03
C ILE A 47 4.07 -4.82 -1.49
N ALA A 48 3.11 -5.08 -2.35
CA ALA A 48 3.03 -4.50 -3.68
C ALA A 48 1.72 -3.70 -3.84
N LEU A 49 1.78 -2.60 -4.57
CA LEU A 49 0.63 -1.89 -5.09
C LEU A 49 0.53 -2.19 -6.59
N THR A 50 -0.57 -2.82 -7.00
CA THR A 50 -0.76 -3.34 -8.35
C THR A 50 -2.04 -2.80 -8.99
N ASP A 51 -2.28 -3.20 -10.24
CA ASP A 51 -3.51 -2.86 -10.97
C ASP A 51 -4.77 -3.13 -10.14
N ASN A 52 -5.66 -2.15 -10.14
CA ASN A 52 -6.98 -2.29 -9.55
C ASN A 52 -7.76 -3.42 -10.23
N LYS A 53 -8.44 -4.24 -9.42
CA LYS A 53 -9.40 -5.24 -9.88
C LYS A 53 -10.70 -5.07 -9.12
N ARG A 54 -11.76 -4.69 -9.82
CA ARG A 54 -13.11 -4.65 -9.26
C ARG A 54 -13.70 -6.06 -9.34
N VAL A 55 -13.94 -6.68 -8.19
CA VAL A 55 -14.42 -8.07 -8.12
C VAL A 55 -15.82 -8.08 -7.55
N LYS A 56 -16.77 -8.76 -8.21
CA LYS A 56 -18.13 -8.95 -7.75
C LYS A 56 -18.60 -10.37 -8.04
N ASN A 57 -19.15 -11.06 -7.03
CA ASN A 57 -19.56 -12.46 -7.12
C ASN A 57 -18.45 -13.37 -7.70
N GLY A 58 -17.19 -13.14 -7.28
CA GLY A 58 -16.03 -13.90 -7.76
C GLY A 58 -15.55 -13.55 -9.19
N HIS A 59 -16.22 -12.63 -9.89
CA HIS A 59 -15.86 -12.23 -11.25
C HIS A 59 -15.23 -10.84 -11.29
N VAL A 60 -14.18 -10.67 -12.11
CA VAL A 60 -13.59 -9.37 -12.39
C VAL A 60 -14.52 -8.58 -13.29
N VAL A 61 -15.12 -7.51 -12.76
CA VAL A 61 -16.06 -6.63 -13.49
C VAL A 61 -15.38 -5.35 -14.02
N GLY A 62 -14.10 -5.16 -13.74
CA GLY A 62 -13.29 -4.07 -14.28
C GLY A 62 -11.87 -4.06 -13.72
N VAL A 63 -10.95 -3.46 -14.47
CA VAL A 63 -9.53 -3.32 -14.13
C VAL A 63 -9.06 -1.88 -14.36
N GLY A 64 -7.88 -1.54 -13.85
CA GLY A 64 -7.20 -0.28 -14.09
C GLY A 64 -7.83 0.92 -13.39
N TYR A 65 -7.71 2.10 -14.00
CA TYR A 65 -8.10 3.36 -13.37
C TYR A 65 -9.55 3.39 -12.92
N TYR A 66 -9.72 3.84 -11.68
CA TYR A 66 -11.05 4.03 -11.09
C TYR A 66 -11.06 5.28 -10.20
N ASN A 67 -12.11 6.08 -10.35
CA ASN A 67 -12.34 7.29 -9.58
C ASN A 67 -13.71 7.18 -8.89
N THR A 68 -13.72 7.28 -7.58
CA THR A 68 -14.94 7.22 -6.76
C THR A 68 -14.70 7.80 -5.37
N TRP A 69 -15.77 7.93 -4.60
CA TRP A 69 -15.70 8.13 -3.16
C TRP A 69 -15.81 6.77 -2.46
N ALA A 70 -15.02 6.57 -1.42
CA ALA A 70 -15.02 5.35 -0.63
C ALA A 70 -15.06 5.66 0.86
N ASN A 71 -15.79 4.85 1.61
CA ASN A 71 -15.77 4.90 3.06
C ASN A 71 -14.57 4.11 3.59
N LEU A 72 -13.83 4.73 4.50
CA LEU A 72 -12.65 4.18 5.13
C LEU A 72 -12.91 4.02 6.63
N LYS A 73 -13.00 2.78 7.08
CA LYS A 73 -13.13 2.44 8.50
C LYS A 73 -11.77 2.40 9.15
N ILE A 74 -11.68 2.97 10.37
CA ILE A 74 -10.48 2.89 11.20
C ILE A 74 -10.45 1.50 11.87
N SER A 75 -9.35 0.78 11.69
CA SER A 75 -9.20 -0.62 12.13
C SER A 75 -8.15 -0.80 13.22
N VAL A 76 -7.65 0.30 13.77
CA VAL A 76 -6.61 0.31 14.81
C VAL A 76 -7.00 1.25 15.96
N PRO A 77 -6.42 1.10 17.15
CA PRO A 77 -6.64 2.04 18.25
C PRO A 77 -6.23 3.48 17.88
N PRO A 78 -6.91 4.53 18.37
CA PRO A 78 -6.64 5.93 18.01
C PRO A 78 -5.18 6.36 18.15
N ASN A 79 -4.52 5.92 19.21
CA ASN A 79 -3.14 6.30 19.50
C ASN A 79 -2.08 5.39 18.85
N ARG A 80 -2.51 4.47 17.97
CA ARG A 80 -1.62 3.51 17.32
C ARG A 80 -0.64 4.18 16.36
N CYS A 81 -1.08 5.21 15.65
CA CYS A 81 -0.23 5.91 14.68
C CYS A 81 -0.45 7.43 14.69
N ALA A 82 0.46 8.13 14.05
CA ALA A 82 0.46 9.59 13.95
C ALA A 82 -0.79 10.19 13.26
N PHE A 83 -1.59 9.36 12.60
CA PHE A 83 -2.64 9.80 11.67
C PHE A 83 -4.06 9.48 12.14
N THR A 84 -4.24 8.91 13.35
CA THR A 84 -5.54 8.43 13.84
C THR A 84 -5.97 9.01 15.19
N ARG A 85 -5.17 9.86 15.80
CA ARG A 85 -5.40 10.38 17.17
C ARG A 85 -6.73 11.09 17.38
N HIS A 86 -7.25 11.75 16.34
CA HIS A 86 -8.52 12.48 16.35
C HIS A 86 -9.70 11.67 15.81
N LEU A 87 -9.57 10.36 15.77
CA LEU A 87 -10.56 9.42 15.27
C LEU A 87 -10.75 8.29 16.27
N ASN A 88 -11.94 7.72 16.37
CA ASN A 88 -12.19 6.57 17.22
C ASN A 88 -12.18 5.28 16.41
N THR A 89 -11.84 4.17 17.06
CA THR A 89 -11.99 2.85 16.46
C THR A 89 -13.43 2.65 16.00
N ASP A 90 -13.60 2.10 14.82
CA ASP A 90 -14.89 1.92 14.14
C ASP A 90 -15.52 3.18 13.53
N ASP A 91 -15.00 4.37 13.77
CA ASP A 91 -15.38 5.52 12.94
C ASP A 91 -15.03 5.26 11.48
N PHE A 92 -15.78 5.86 10.57
CA PHE A 92 -15.43 5.84 9.16
C PHE A 92 -15.55 7.23 8.54
N ILE A 93 -14.68 7.48 7.57
CA ILE A 93 -14.61 8.74 6.83
C ILE A 93 -14.80 8.48 5.35
N ASN A 94 -15.47 9.38 4.64
CA ASN A 94 -15.70 9.27 3.21
C ASN A 94 -14.67 10.10 2.46
N ILE A 95 -13.79 9.45 1.70
CA ILE A 95 -12.61 10.03 1.03
C ILE A 95 -12.62 9.70 -0.46
N PRO A 96 -12.29 10.65 -1.36
CA PRO A 96 -12.16 10.35 -2.79
C PRO A 96 -10.90 9.51 -3.05
N LEU A 97 -11.00 8.62 -4.03
CA LEU A 97 -9.88 7.88 -4.60
C LEU A 97 -9.85 8.05 -6.13
N ALA A 98 -8.67 8.07 -6.73
CA ALA A 98 -8.46 8.22 -8.16
C ALA A 98 -7.09 7.63 -8.55
N HIS A 99 -7.05 6.34 -8.86
CA HIS A 99 -5.81 5.63 -9.19
C HIS A 99 -6.05 4.40 -10.07
N GLY A 100 -5.01 3.97 -10.79
CA GLY A 100 -4.99 2.74 -11.57
C GLY A 100 -4.36 1.56 -10.82
N GLU A 101 -3.35 1.84 -10.02
CA GLU A 101 -2.51 0.89 -9.29
C GLU A 101 -2.54 1.20 -7.79
N GLY A 102 -3.61 0.81 -7.13
CA GLY A 102 -3.81 1.05 -5.70
C GLY A 102 -4.18 -0.20 -4.91
N ARG A 103 -4.10 -1.36 -5.53
CA ARG A 103 -4.46 -2.64 -4.96
C ARG A 103 -3.33 -3.19 -4.11
N PHE A 104 -3.52 -3.22 -2.80
CA PHE A 104 -2.56 -3.83 -1.87
C PHE A 104 -2.55 -5.35 -1.99
N ILE A 105 -1.37 -5.91 -2.26
CA ILE A 105 -1.10 -7.35 -2.32
C ILE A 105 0.11 -7.65 -1.44
N LEU A 106 0.00 -8.67 -0.60
CA LEU A 106 1.06 -9.11 0.30
C LEU A 106 0.86 -10.59 0.67
N PRO A 107 1.90 -11.30 1.15
CA PRO A 107 1.75 -12.64 1.69
C PRO A 107 0.78 -12.68 2.87
N ASN A 108 -0.03 -13.74 2.98
CA ASN A 108 -1.01 -13.88 4.06
C ASN A 108 -0.35 -13.85 5.44
N GLU A 109 0.79 -14.50 5.61
CA GLU A 109 1.55 -14.55 6.86
C GLU A 109 2.06 -13.15 7.27
N LEU A 110 2.40 -12.32 6.30
CA LEU A 110 2.76 -10.92 6.55
C LEU A 110 1.53 -10.11 6.94
N LEU A 111 0.40 -10.32 6.26
CA LEU A 111 -0.86 -9.66 6.59
C LEU A 111 -1.28 -9.98 8.03
N GLU A 112 -1.21 -11.24 8.46
CA GLU A 112 -1.53 -11.66 9.82
C GLU A 112 -0.64 -10.95 10.86
N LYS A 113 0.67 -10.86 10.59
CA LYS A 113 1.60 -10.11 11.44
C LYS A 113 1.28 -8.61 11.48
N MET A 114 0.93 -8.01 10.36
CA MET A 114 0.54 -6.61 10.29
C MET A 114 -0.77 -6.33 11.03
N ILE A 115 -1.73 -7.24 10.98
CA ILE A 115 -2.98 -7.15 11.74
C ILE A 115 -2.67 -7.24 13.24
N ALA A 116 -1.88 -8.23 13.67
CA ALA A 116 -1.49 -8.42 15.07
C ALA A 116 -0.69 -7.24 15.63
N ASN A 117 0.01 -6.48 14.77
CA ASN A 117 0.79 -5.30 15.13
C ASN A 117 0.04 -3.98 14.86
N ASP A 118 -1.27 -4.02 14.62
CA ASP A 118 -2.12 -2.85 14.33
C ASP A 118 -1.55 -1.93 13.22
N GLN A 119 -1.04 -2.51 12.13
CA GLN A 119 -0.50 -1.75 11.00
C GLN A 119 -1.52 -1.53 9.88
N THR A 120 -2.67 -2.20 9.91
CA THR A 120 -3.74 -2.12 8.92
C THR A 120 -4.71 -0.99 9.25
N VAL A 121 -4.28 0.25 9.04
CA VAL A 121 -4.87 1.48 9.64
C VAL A 121 -6.28 1.76 9.13
N TYR A 122 -6.48 1.79 7.81
CA TYR A 122 -7.78 2.04 7.19
C TYR A 122 -8.18 0.92 6.26
N ARG A 123 -9.46 0.54 6.32
CA ARG A 123 -10.05 -0.47 5.46
C ARG A 123 -11.28 0.08 4.75
N TYR A 124 -11.47 -0.30 3.49
CA TYR A 124 -12.69 0.03 2.76
C TYR A 124 -13.91 -0.62 3.42
N CYS A 125 -14.98 0.14 3.58
CA CYS A 125 -16.25 -0.33 4.16
C CYS A 125 -17.45 0.23 3.39
N ASN A 126 -18.64 -0.34 3.62
CA ASN A 126 -19.87 0.16 3.08
C ASN A 126 -20.44 1.32 3.94
N ASP A 127 -21.61 1.86 3.55
CA ASP A 127 -22.27 2.97 4.26
C ASP A 127 -22.73 2.61 5.69
N ALA A 128 -22.80 1.33 6.02
CA ALA A 128 -23.08 0.85 7.37
C ALA A 128 -21.78 0.60 8.20
N GLY A 129 -20.59 0.95 7.68
CA GLY A 129 -19.32 0.70 8.33
C GLY A 129 -18.87 -0.76 8.29
N SER A 130 -19.55 -1.63 7.54
CA SER A 130 -19.20 -3.06 7.41
C SER A 130 -18.16 -3.25 6.32
N VAL A 131 -17.11 -4.03 6.64
CA VAL A 131 -16.08 -4.41 5.67
C VAL A 131 -16.61 -5.59 4.85
N VAL A 132 -16.78 -5.37 3.55
CA VAL A 132 -17.26 -6.38 2.59
C VAL A 132 -16.25 -6.49 1.46
N ASP A 133 -15.72 -7.69 1.24
CA ASP A 133 -14.67 -7.92 0.22
C ASP A 133 -15.27 -8.12 -1.17
N GLU A 134 -16.09 -7.15 -1.58
CA GLU A 134 -16.69 -7.10 -2.92
C GLU A 134 -16.83 -5.67 -3.42
N PHE A 135 -16.79 -5.50 -4.73
CA PHE A 135 -17.16 -4.24 -5.37
C PHE A 135 -18.66 -3.96 -5.18
N PRO A 136 -19.09 -2.74 -4.83
CA PRO A 136 -18.32 -1.49 -4.82
C PRO A 136 -17.61 -1.19 -3.48
N THR A 137 -17.84 -1.94 -2.41
CA THR A 137 -17.26 -1.68 -1.08
C THR A 137 -15.73 -1.76 -1.10
N ASN A 138 -15.18 -2.81 -1.73
CA ASN A 138 -13.76 -2.90 -2.05
C ASN A 138 -13.55 -2.40 -3.50
N PRO A 139 -13.17 -1.13 -3.69
CA PRO A 139 -13.21 -0.50 -5.00
C PRO A 139 -12.07 -0.93 -5.93
N ASN A 140 -11.02 -1.55 -5.40
CA ASN A 140 -9.81 -1.89 -6.13
C ASN A 140 -9.33 -3.33 -5.93
N GLY A 141 -10.03 -4.14 -5.10
CA GLY A 141 -9.69 -5.52 -4.82
C GLY A 141 -8.46 -5.70 -3.92
N SER A 142 -8.14 -4.72 -3.09
CA SER A 142 -7.08 -4.82 -2.09
C SER A 142 -7.35 -5.96 -1.12
N MET A 143 -6.33 -6.74 -0.81
CA MET A 143 -6.41 -7.76 0.24
C MET A 143 -6.86 -7.13 1.55
N TYR A 144 -7.71 -7.85 2.29
CA TYR A 144 -8.26 -7.39 3.57
C TYR A 144 -8.96 -6.02 3.51
N ASN A 145 -9.38 -5.57 2.32
CA ASN A 145 -9.93 -4.24 2.04
C ASN A 145 -8.97 -3.09 2.43
N LEU A 146 -7.67 -3.30 2.36
CA LEU A 146 -6.68 -2.30 2.77
C LEU A 146 -6.81 -1.03 1.93
N ALA A 147 -6.95 0.10 2.61
CA ALA A 147 -6.92 1.45 2.05
C ALA A 147 -5.68 2.22 2.48
N ALA A 148 -5.18 1.95 3.69
CA ALA A 148 -3.93 2.49 4.21
C ALA A 148 -3.29 1.55 5.23
N VAL A 149 -1.95 1.55 5.23
CA VAL A 149 -1.11 0.76 6.12
C VAL A 149 0.03 1.61 6.67
N CYS A 150 0.49 1.33 7.89
CA CYS A 150 1.61 2.05 8.48
C CYS A 150 2.82 1.13 8.74
N ASN A 151 3.95 1.77 9.07
CA ASN A 151 5.12 1.06 9.58
C ASN A 151 4.90 0.62 11.04
N PRO A 152 5.76 -0.24 11.63
CA PRO A 152 5.62 -0.72 13.00
C PRO A 152 5.57 0.39 14.05
N THR A 153 6.31 1.47 13.85
CA THR A 153 6.34 2.62 14.78
C THR A 153 5.14 3.56 14.64
N GLY A 154 4.34 3.43 13.57
CA GLY A 154 3.13 4.22 13.35
C GLY A 154 3.36 5.67 12.90
N ASN A 155 4.59 6.05 12.57
CA ASN A 155 4.91 7.40 12.09
C ASN A 155 5.01 7.52 10.56
N VAL A 156 4.99 6.41 9.82
CA VAL A 156 4.96 6.40 8.36
C VAL A 156 3.70 5.68 7.90
N MET A 157 2.89 6.32 7.06
CA MET A 157 1.66 5.74 6.53
C MET A 157 1.60 5.86 5.01
N ALA A 158 1.30 4.75 4.35
CA ALA A 158 0.98 4.69 2.93
C ALA A 158 -0.55 4.59 2.76
N MET A 159 -1.16 5.53 2.06
CA MET A 159 -2.60 5.67 1.88
C MET A 159 -2.94 5.90 0.40
N MET A 160 -3.83 5.09 -0.16
CA MET A 160 -4.22 5.25 -1.57
C MET A 160 -5.30 6.30 -1.82
N PRO A 161 -6.37 6.44 -1.00
CA PRO A 161 -7.32 7.55 -1.08
C PRO A 161 -6.69 8.91 -0.78
N HIS A 162 -7.37 9.97 -1.19
CA HIS A 162 -6.89 11.35 -1.15
C HIS A 162 -7.56 12.19 -0.04
N PRO A 163 -7.10 12.14 1.22
CA PRO A 163 -7.66 12.94 2.31
C PRO A 163 -7.48 14.44 2.10
N GLU A 164 -6.43 14.85 1.35
CA GLU A 164 -6.13 16.25 1.05
C GLU A 164 -7.15 16.93 0.13
N ARG A 165 -8.03 16.15 -0.51
CA ARG A 165 -9.05 16.66 -1.44
C ARG A 165 -10.41 16.93 -0.81
N THR A 166 -10.54 16.70 0.49
CA THR A 166 -11.83 16.84 1.19
C THR A 166 -11.64 17.21 2.65
N LYS A 167 -12.59 17.98 3.20
CA LYS A 167 -12.64 18.28 4.64
C LYS A 167 -12.83 17.03 5.51
N ASN A 168 -13.36 15.95 4.96
CA ASN A 168 -13.50 14.69 5.69
C ASN A 168 -12.13 14.09 6.08
N GLY A 169 -11.05 14.52 5.42
CA GLY A 169 -9.68 14.13 5.73
C GLY A 169 -8.99 14.99 6.80
N ASP A 170 -9.60 16.08 7.26
CA ASP A 170 -8.98 17.04 8.19
C ASP A 170 -8.54 16.38 9.51
N SER A 171 -9.25 15.36 9.98
CA SER A 171 -8.91 14.61 11.18
C SER A 171 -7.57 13.88 11.09
N ILE A 172 -7.18 13.43 9.89
CA ILE A 172 -5.88 12.80 9.63
C ILE A 172 -4.76 13.82 9.81
N PHE A 173 -4.91 15.01 9.22
CA PHE A 173 -3.93 16.08 9.30
C PHE A 173 -3.87 16.70 10.71
N SER A 174 -5.01 16.82 11.40
CA SER A 174 -5.08 17.26 12.79
C SER A 174 -4.38 16.27 13.71
N SER A 175 -4.53 14.95 13.47
CA SER A 175 -3.80 13.92 14.21
C SER A 175 -2.30 14.01 13.98
N MET A 176 -1.88 14.24 12.74
CA MET A 176 -0.47 14.42 12.39
C MET A 176 0.13 15.68 13.05
N LYS A 177 -0.63 16.78 13.09
CA LYS A 177 -0.24 18.01 13.78
C LYS A 177 -0.07 17.77 15.28
N ASP A 178 -1.06 17.13 15.92
CA ASP A 178 -1.01 16.77 17.34
C ASP A 178 0.19 15.86 17.67
N PHE A 179 0.48 14.90 16.78
CA PHE A 179 1.67 14.05 16.92
C PHE A 179 2.97 14.86 16.89
N ILE A 180 3.08 15.88 16.03
CA ILE A 180 4.26 16.76 15.93
C ILE A 180 4.40 17.62 17.18
N GLU A 181 3.30 18.22 17.67
CA GLU A 181 3.29 19.18 18.77
C GLU A 181 3.48 18.52 20.14
N ASN A 182 2.82 17.39 20.37
CA ASN A 182 2.78 16.73 21.68
C ASN A 182 3.72 15.52 21.79
N GLY A 183 4.32 15.13 20.67
CA GLY A 183 5.27 14.02 20.61
C GLY A 183 4.61 12.65 20.86
N ASN A 184 5.35 11.63 20.55
CA ASN A 184 5.15 10.27 21.05
C ASN A 184 6.55 9.66 21.21
N PRO A 185 6.87 9.01 22.31
CA PRO A 185 8.09 8.24 22.38
C PRO A 185 7.99 7.09 21.35
N ILE A 186 8.60 7.31 20.20
CA ILE A 186 8.68 6.28 19.16
C ILE A 186 9.90 5.43 19.45
N THR A 187 9.67 4.17 19.74
CA THR A 187 10.72 3.18 19.75
C THR A 187 10.84 2.62 18.35
N ASN A 188 11.90 2.96 17.64
CA ASN A 188 12.17 2.37 16.33
C ASN A 188 12.27 0.86 16.44
N HIS A 189 11.42 0.18 15.68
CA HIS A 189 11.49 -1.26 15.52
C HIS A 189 11.06 -1.64 14.09
N PHE A 190 11.49 -2.80 13.66
CA PHE A 190 11.11 -3.36 12.37
C PHE A 190 10.21 -4.58 12.59
N LEU A 191 9.35 -4.84 11.63
CA LEU A 191 8.57 -6.06 11.62
C LEU A 191 9.44 -7.22 11.11
N SER A 192 9.66 -8.23 11.96
CA SER A 192 10.38 -9.44 11.53
C SER A 192 9.47 -10.33 10.70
N PHE A 193 9.89 -10.60 9.47
CA PHE A 193 9.19 -11.48 8.56
C PHE A 193 10.19 -12.22 7.68
N ASP A 194 10.28 -13.53 7.88
CA ASP A 194 11.05 -14.40 7.00
C ASP A 194 10.13 -14.87 5.87
N ARG A 195 10.51 -14.56 4.64
CA ARG A 195 9.76 -15.09 3.49
C ARG A 195 9.85 -16.61 3.50
N PRO A 196 8.74 -17.32 3.26
CA PRO A 196 8.81 -18.75 3.00
C PRO A 196 9.85 -19.01 1.90
N HIS A 197 10.80 -19.89 2.18
CA HIS A 197 11.71 -20.35 1.16
C HIS A 197 10.96 -21.39 0.34
N TYR A 198 10.65 -21.04 -0.90
CA TYR A 198 10.11 -22.00 -1.85
C TYR A 198 11.30 -22.65 -2.59
N GLU A 199 11.48 -23.94 -2.37
CA GLU A 199 12.30 -24.73 -3.27
C GLU A 199 11.54 -24.83 -4.59
N VAL A 200 12.11 -24.26 -5.64
CA VAL A 200 11.59 -24.44 -6.99
C VAL A 200 12.12 -25.80 -7.43
N GLU A 201 11.21 -26.79 -7.55
CA GLU A 201 11.57 -28.09 -8.12
C GLU A 201 12.03 -27.88 -9.57
N ASP A 202 13.12 -28.54 -9.95
CA ASP A 202 13.55 -28.55 -11.34
C ASP A 202 12.45 -29.19 -12.19
N TYR A 203 12.16 -28.54 -13.32
CA TYR A 203 11.16 -29.06 -14.24
C TYR A 203 11.62 -30.40 -14.83
N ASP A 204 10.85 -31.47 -14.60
CA ASP A 204 11.07 -32.79 -15.17
C ASP A 204 10.03 -33.05 -16.29
N PRO A 205 10.46 -33.03 -17.58
CA PRO A 205 9.54 -33.22 -18.70
C PRO A 205 8.83 -34.57 -18.65
N ASN A 206 7.51 -34.56 -18.73
CA ASN A 206 6.74 -35.79 -18.83
C ASN A 206 6.77 -36.33 -20.28
N PRO A 207 7.46 -37.46 -20.56
CA PRO A 207 7.60 -37.96 -21.92
C PRO A 207 6.27 -38.48 -22.55
N GLU A 208 5.24 -38.66 -21.74
CA GLU A 208 3.92 -39.13 -22.19
C GLU A 208 2.91 -37.98 -22.42
N ALA A 209 3.29 -36.75 -22.13
CA ALA A 209 2.45 -35.56 -22.28
C ALA A 209 2.98 -34.65 -23.39
N THR A 210 2.05 -34.00 -24.11
CA THR A 210 2.43 -32.88 -24.97
C THR A 210 2.55 -31.62 -24.14
N GLU A 211 3.76 -31.12 -23.98
CA GLU A 211 4.06 -29.92 -23.18
C GLU A 211 4.28 -28.72 -24.10
N TRP A 212 3.70 -27.59 -23.72
CA TRP A 212 3.87 -26.31 -24.40
C TRP A 212 4.68 -25.38 -23.52
N VAL A 213 5.86 -24.99 -23.99
CA VAL A 213 6.63 -23.90 -23.37
C VAL A 213 6.14 -22.60 -23.98
N ILE A 214 5.58 -21.73 -23.12
CA ILE A 214 5.17 -20.38 -23.53
C ILE A 214 6.26 -19.43 -23.04
N ASP A 215 7.13 -19.00 -23.95
CA ASP A 215 8.05 -17.89 -23.71
C ASP A 215 7.26 -16.59 -23.68
N MET A 216 7.13 -16.01 -22.50
CA MET A 216 6.57 -14.67 -22.36
C MET A 216 7.71 -13.65 -22.44
N ILE A 217 7.74 -12.91 -23.52
CA ILE A 217 8.56 -11.71 -23.61
C ILE A 217 7.82 -10.61 -22.86
N ILE A 218 8.29 -10.27 -21.67
CA ILE A 218 7.82 -9.08 -20.96
C ILE A 218 8.45 -7.88 -21.67
N THR A 219 7.67 -7.21 -22.50
CA THR A 219 8.11 -5.95 -23.11
C THR A 219 7.73 -4.82 -22.14
N ASP A 220 8.73 -4.19 -21.55
CA ASP A 220 8.55 -2.92 -20.85
C ASP A 220 8.32 -1.82 -21.91
N ASN A 221 7.04 -1.52 -22.15
CA ASN A 221 6.63 -0.54 -23.13
C ASN A 221 7.08 0.89 -22.78
N GLU A 222 7.23 1.21 -21.49
CA GLU A 222 7.74 2.52 -21.06
C GLU A 222 9.24 2.63 -21.35
N ALA A 223 10.03 1.61 -20.99
CA ALA A 223 11.45 1.57 -21.32
C ALA A 223 11.70 1.58 -22.83
N ALA A 224 10.89 0.83 -23.60
CA ALA A 224 10.97 0.83 -25.06
C ALA A 224 10.64 2.20 -25.66
N SER A 225 9.63 2.90 -25.12
CA SER A 225 9.25 4.25 -25.55
C SER A 225 10.34 5.27 -25.24
N VAL A 226 10.91 5.25 -24.04
CA VAL A 226 12.02 6.12 -23.64
C VAL A 226 13.24 5.85 -24.52
N HIS A 227 13.59 4.58 -24.76
CA HIS A 227 14.71 4.20 -25.62
C HIS A 227 14.51 4.68 -27.07
N SER A 228 13.28 4.57 -27.60
CA SER A 228 12.93 5.08 -28.94
C SER A 228 13.08 6.59 -29.05
N VAL A 229 12.61 7.34 -28.02
CA VAL A 229 12.74 8.81 -28.00
C VAL A 229 14.20 9.23 -27.89
N LEU A 230 14.98 8.59 -27.00
CA LEU A 230 16.41 8.89 -26.85
C LEU A 230 17.21 8.55 -28.11
N GLY A 231 16.84 7.49 -28.84
CA GLY A 231 17.48 7.14 -30.11
C GLY A 231 17.18 8.10 -31.27
N GLN A 232 16.14 8.95 -31.14
CA GLN A 232 15.81 10.02 -32.09
C GLN A 232 16.51 11.35 -31.78
N LEU A 233 17.07 11.48 -30.58
CA LEU A 233 17.91 12.61 -30.23
C LEU A 233 19.33 12.29 -30.69
N GLU A 234 19.67 12.66 -31.93
CA GLU A 234 21.04 12.64 -32.40
C GLU A 234 21.90 13.57 -31.52
N TYR A 235 22.85 13.00 -30.81
CA TYR A 235 23.94 13.70 -30.19
C TYR A 235 25.18 13.59 -31.07
#